data_5285956fda62765bd1031c5eeeef4a6f
#
_entry.id   5285956fda62765bd1031c5eeeef4a6f
#
_cell.length_a   1.000
_cell.length_b   1.000
_cell.length_c   1.000
_cell.angle_alpha   90.00
_cell.angle_beta   90.00
_cell.angle_gamma   90.00
#
_symmetry.space_group_name_H-M   'P 1'
#
loop_
_entity.id
_entity.type
_entity.pdbx_description
1 polymer ?
#
loop_
_entity_poly.entity_id
_entity_poly.type
_entity_poly.pdbx_seq_one_letter_code
_entity_poly.pdbx_strand_id
1 'polypeptide(L)'
;MRHFHASQRTRKKNTHVRRKKKIAAGLLACLLSGVFFSQNALARHKEAAPAPAEMQQAVKALATAADEKDTKDTKNAKVTKKEKKEQAKQNPAIGIQQKVAEILREHVAQNAGKKPFKSHVMKMWPVESKDEGGTLLFSDSPESVTEDGILYQDTVKGEARILYYHLNSSDSDKKVAVVLQSADGQPAIVRVTRGGACYPSPDYLHVGKMTQMAYFEGEAHGDIYIGRGRHRLLQENMDTTILHPGDLVYGVYDFASNRPIKVSVIMYPADTDPYEFLEQARVLPKDEQRLRGTFQGMNRTLTSSKAYDPAVDGTVYFPLADDIHDRYRTGIDATDGSTVTNYGNYGVLYKLQIPVVKGSAVQY
;
A
#
# COMPACT_ATOMS: atom_id res chain seq x y z
N MET A 1 -29.48 -15.43 52.63
CA MET A 1 -29.16 -15.37 51.18
C MET A 1 -28.79 -13.95 50.81
N ARG A 2 -27.56 -13.60 50.88
CA ARG A 2 -26.93 -12.35 50.37
C ARG A 2 -25.45 -12.62 50.28
N HIS A 3 -24.85 -12.10 49.20
CA HIS A 3 -23.45 -12.04 48.84
C HIS A 3 -23.07 -12.95 47.67
N PHE A 4 -23.04 -12.31 46.49
CA PHE A 4 -21.98 -12.48 45.44
C PHE A 4 -22.24 -11.45 44.33
N HIS A 5 -21.66 -10.26 44.46
CA HIS A 5 -21.43 -9.36 43.33
C HIS A 5 -20.43 -8.27 43.75
N ALA A 6 -19.16 -8.57 43.55
CA ALA A 6 -18.12 -7.54 43.43
C ALA A 6 -16.80 -8.20 43.10
N SER A 7 -16.48 -8.46 41.83
CA SER A 7 -15.09 -8.61 41.40
C SER A 7 -14.99 -8.82 39.88
N GLN A 8 -15.46 -7.90 39.06
CA GLN A 8 -15.15 -7.94 37.62
C GLN A 8 -14.91 -6.58 36.95
N ARG A 9 -14.70 -5.50 37.72
CA ARG A 9 -14.57 -4.16 37.11
C ARG A 9 -13.15 -3.60 36.95
N THR A 10 -12.11 -4.29 37.39
CA THR A 10 -10.74 -3.75 37.41
C THR A 10 -9.77 -4.35 36.32
N ARG A 11 -10.20 -5.34 35.58
CA ARG A 11 -9.29 -5.98 34.57
C ARG A 11 -9.37 -5.44 33.13
N LYS A 12 -10.37 -4.61 32.79
CA LYS A 12 -10.56 -4.09 31.43
C LYS A 12 -9.80 -2.79 31.10
N LYS A 13 -9.26 -2.08 32.07
CA LYS A 13 -8.58 -0.79 31.80
C LYS A 13 -7.09 -0.90 31.42
N ASN A 14 -6.43 -2.02 31.74
CA ASN A 14 -4.98 -2.14 31.49
C ASN A 14 -4.60 -2.75 30.13
N THR A 15 -5.53 -3.34 29.39
CA THR A 15 -5.26 -3.91 28.07
C THR A 15 -5.29 -2.87 26.94
N HIS A 16 -6.03 -1.77 27.13
CA HIS A 16 -6.13 -0.72 26.08
C HIS A 16 -4.91 0.19 25.98
N VAL A 17 -4.18 0.39 27.08
CA VAL A 17 -2.99 1.26 27.10
C VAL A 17 -1.76 0.55 26.51
N ARG A 18 -1.68 -0.79 26.61
CA ARG A 18 -0.56 -1.56 26.02
C ARG A 18 -0.66 -1.74 24.50
N ARG A 19 -1.88 -1.74 23.93
CA ARG A 19 -2.07 -1.83 22.47
C ARG A 19 -1.65 -0.56 21.73
N LYS A 20 -1.82 0.62 22.32
CA LYS A 20 -1.46 1.90 21.68
C LYS A 20 0.04 2.15 21.49
N LYS A 21 0.90 1.49 22.27
CA LYS A 21 2.36 1.67 22.16
C LYS A 21 3.06 0.75 21.13
N LYS A 22 2.41 -0.34 20.69
CA LYS A 22 3.00 -1.26 19.69
C LYS A 22 2.73 -0.86 18.23
N ILE A 23 1.77 0.03 17.99
CA ILE A 23 1.36 0.46 16.65
C ILE A 23 2.29 1.53 16.06
N ALA A 24 3.02 2.27 16.91
CA ALA A 24 3.86 3.38 16.46
C ALA A 24 5.18 2.96 15.75
N ALA A 25 5.69 1.76 15.99
CA ALA A 25 6.98 1.33 15.44
C ALA A 25 6.87 0.74 14.01
N GLY A 26 5.72 0.16 13.64
CA GLY A 26 5.49 -0.38 12.29
C GLY A 26 5.19 0.68 11.23
N LEU A 27 4.72 1.86 11.66
CA LEU A 27 4.34 2.96 10.78
C LEU A 27 5.52 3.70 10.13
N LEU A 28 6.69 3.66 10.75
CA LEU A 28 7.87 4.39 10.25
C LEU A 28 8.51 3.71 9.02
N ALA A 29 8.42 2.39 8.93
CA ALA A 29 9.00 1.63 7.81
C ALA A 29 8.18 1.81 6.51
N CYS A 30 6.84 1.93 6.59
CA CYS A 30 5.99 2.16 5.42
C CYS A 30 6.05 3.61 4.92
N LEU A 31 6.26 4.58 5.83
CA LEU A 31 6.38 6.00 5.46
C LEU A 31 7.68 6.30 4.71
N LEU A 32 8.78 5.62 5.05
CA LEU A 32 10.07 5.82 4.39
C LEU A 32 10.11 5.21 2.99
N SER A 33 9.41 4.10 2.74
CA SER A 33 9.36 3.50 1.41
C SER A 33 8.50 4.31 0.42
N GLY A 34 7.38 4.89 0.84
CA GLY A 34 6.50 5.67 -0.03
C GLY A 34 7.08 7.03 -0.48
N VAL A 35 7.89 7.68 0.37
CA VAL A 35 8.47 9.00 0.06
C VAL A 35 9.66 8.91 -0.90
N PHE A 36 10.40 7.79 -0.90
CA PHE A 36 11.54 7.62 -1.80
C PHE A 36 11.14 7.36 -3.26
N PHE A 37 9.96 6.80 -3.52
CA PHE A 37 9.57 6.44 -4.88
C PHE A 37 9.14 7.61 -5.76
N SER A 38 8.56 8.67 -5.21
CA SER A 38 8.16 9.83 -6.01
C SER A 38 9.33 10.71 -6.49
N GLN A 39 10.52 10.60 -5.87
CA GLN A 39 11.70 11.38 -6.28
C GLN A 39 12.67 10.62 -7.20
N ASN A 40 12.71 9.28 -7.15
CA ASN A 40 13.63 8.50 -7.98
C ASN A 40 13.11 8.21 -9.41
N ALA A 41 11.85 8.48 -9.70
CA ALA A 41 11.31 8.37 -11.05
C ALA A 41 11.83 9.44 -12.02
N LEU A 42 12.45 10.52 -11.51
CA LEU A 42 12.99 11.63 -12.32
C LEU A 42 14.49 11.52 -12.64
N ALA A 43 15.21 10.55 -12.05
CA ALA A 43 16.65 10.40 -12.29
C ALA A 43 16.93 9.14 -13.12
N ARG A 44 17.03 9.30 -14.42
CA ARG A 44 17.72 8.33 -15.29
C ARG A 44 19.20 8.31 -14.90
N HIS A 45 19.69 7.15 -14.66
CA HIS A 45 21.05 6.61 -14.68
C HIS A 45 21.54 6.02 -13.34
N LYS A 46 21.86 4.72 -13.43
CA LYS A 46 22.81 3.93 -12.64
C LYS A 46 23.50 4.70 -11.49
N GLU A 47 22.87 4.74 -10.33
CA GLU A 47 23.58 4.91 -9.08
C GLU A 47 22.92 4.05 -8.01
N ALA A 48 23.75 3.34 -7.26
CA ALA A 48 23.33 2.53 -6.13
C ALA A 48 22.64 3.41 -5.08
N ALA A 49 21.64 2.88 -4.38
CA ALA A 49 21.02 3.58 -3.26
C ALA A 49 22.09 4.06 -2.28
N PRO A 50 22.00 5.31 -1.81
CA PRO A 50 23.03 5.89 -0.93
C PRO A 50 23.16 5.08 0.37
N ALA A 51 24.38 4.91 0.83
CA ALA A 51 24.68 4.21 2.07
C ALA A 51 23.99 4.90 3.28
N PRO A 52 23.65 4.19 4.35
CA PRO A 52 22.96 4.74 5.52
C PRO A 52 23.61 5.98 6.13
N ALA A 53 24.93 6.14 5.98
CA ALA A 53 25.67 7.31 6.44
C ALA A 53 25.42 8.57 5.59
N GLU A 54 25.26 8.42 4.28
CA GLU A 54 24.94 9.52 3.36
C GLU A 54 23.50 10.02 3.56
N MET A 55 22.59 9.13 3.87
CA MET A 55 21.22 9.48 4.21
C MET A 55 21.13 10.26 5.53
N GLN A 56 21.95 9.94 6.52
CA GLN A 56 22.05 10.71 7.77
C GLN A 56 22.68 12.09 7.52
N GLN A 57 23.64 12.22 6.62
CA GLN A 57 24.22 13.51 6.21
C GLN A 57 23.22 14.37 5.42
N ALA A 58 22.44 13.77 4.52
CA ALA A 58 21.39 14.47 3.77
C ALA A 58 20.27 14.99 4.70
N VAL A 59 19.86 14.21 5.69
CA VAL A 59 18.88 14.62 6.70
C VAL A 59 19.45 15.73 7.58
N LYS A 60 20.73 15.66 7.93
CA LYS A 60 21.41 16.69 8.73
C LYS A 60 21.62 17.99 7.93
N ALA A 61 21.94 17.89 6.65
CA ALA A 61 22.07 19.05 5.75
C ALA A 61 20.72 19.74 5.51
N LEU A 62 19.62 18.98 5.41
CA LEU A 62 18.26 19.51 5.31
C LEU A 62 17.79 20.17 6.61
N ALA A 63 18.18 19.65 7.76
CA ALA A 63 17.88 20.25 9.07
C ALA A 63 18.64 21.57 9.27
N THR A 64 19.94 21.64 8.93
CA THR A 64 20.74 22.86 9.01
C THR A 64 20.30 23.93 8.01
N ALA A 65 19.92 23.56 6.80
CA ALA A 65 19.38 24.49 5.81
C ALA A 65 18.00 25.07 6.19
N ALA A 66 17.26 24.37 7.07
CA ALA A 66 16.00 24.88 7.62
C ALA A 66 16.23 25.89 8.75
N ASP A 67 17.25 25.69 9.60
CA ASP A 67 17.59 26.62 10.71
C ASP A 67 18.20 27.93 10.22
N GLU A 68 19.01 27.93 9.15
CA GLU A 68 19.57 29.16 8.58
C GLU A 68 18.54 30.06 7.90
N LYS A 69 17.38 29.52 7.49
CA LYS A 69 16.29 30.29 6.89
C LYS A 69 15.36 30.96 7.91
N ASP A 70 15.27 30.42 9.12
CA ASP A 70 14.35 30.95 10.14
C ASP A 70 14.88 32.19 10.89
N THR A 71 16.16 32.52 10.75
CA THR A 71 16.75 33.68 11.43
C THR A 71 16.67 35.01 10.66
N LYS A 72 16.21 35.00 9.41
CA LYS A 72 16.13 36.21 8.58
C LYS A 72 14.73 36.77 8.30
N ASP A 73 13.64 36.05 8.62
CA ASP A 73 12.29 36.42 8.11
C ASP A 73 11.18 36.47 9.18
N THR A 74 11.35 37.17 10.28
CA THR A 74 10.26 37.37 11.26
C THR A 74 9.24 38.46 10.88
N LYS A 75 9.42 39.19 9.78
CA LYS A 75 8.45 40.23 9.35
C LYS A 75 7.54 39.85 8.15
N ASN A 76 7.82 38.76 7.42
CA ASN A 76 7.02 38.33 6.27
C ASN A 76 6.15 37.08 6.52
N ALA A 77 6.09 36.57 7.75
CA ALA A 77 5.50 35.24 8.05
C ALA A 77 3.99 35.13 7.87
N LYS A 78 3.24 36.25 7.74
CA LYS A 78 1.78 36.21 7.57
C LYS A 78 1.33 36.05 6.11
N VAL A 79 2.09 36.58 5.15
CA VAL A 79 1.75 36.50 3.71
C VAL A 79 2.10 35.13 3.15
N THR A 80 3.25 34.60 3.55
CA THR A 80 3.75 33.29 3.08
C THR A 80 2.90 32.09 3.53
N LYS A 81 2.21 32.17 4.68
CA LYS A 81 1.34 31.08 5.15
C LYS A 81 0.04 30.92 4.35
N LYS A 82 -0.44 32.03 3.80
CA LYS A 82 -1.66 32.05 2.94
C LYS A 82 -1.32 31.56 1.53
N GLU A 83 -0.21 32.02 0.97
CA GLU A 83 0.29 31.58 -0.35
C GLU A 83 0.70 30.11 -0.36
N LYS A 84 1.35 29.61 0.69
CA LYS A 84 1.67 28.17 0.83
C LYS A 84 0.41 27.31 0.96
N LYS A 85 -0.66 27.83 1.59
CA LYS A 85 -1.93 27.12 1.69
C LYS A 85 -2.70 27.13 0.35
N GLU A 86 -2.55 28.16 -0.45
CA GLU A 86 -3.14 28.22 -1.79
C GLU A 86 -2.37 27.37 -2.80
N GLN A 87 -1.04 27.36 -2.74
CA GLN A 87 -0.22 26.46 -3.57
C GLN A 87 -0.44 24.98 -3.24
N ALA A 88 -0.68 24.63 -1.95
CA ALA A 88 -1.01 23.27 -1.55
C ALA A 88 -2.41 22.83 -2.02
N LYS A 89 -3.32 23.77 -2.27
CA LYS A 89 -4.62 23.48 -2.89
C LYS A 89 -4.54 23.25 -4.41
N GLN A 90 -3.52 23.82 -5.05
CA GLN A 90 -3.30 23.73 -6.50
C GLN A 90 -2.39 22.56 -6.91
N ASN A 91 -1.66 21.96 -5.97
CA ASN A 91 -0.80 20.81 -6.25
C ASN A 91 -0.77 19.85 -5.04
N PRO A 92 -1.55 18.75 -5.07
CA PRO A 92 -1.63 17.78 -3.97
C PRO A 92 -0.27 17.20 -3.54
N ALA A 93 0.66 17.02 -4.49
CA ALA A 93 2.01 16.51 -4.19
C ALA A 93 2.80 17.45 -3.26
N ILE A 94 2.64 18.78 -3.41
CA ILE A 94 3.26 19.77 -2.53
C ILE A 94 2.66 19.68 -1.12
N GLY A 95 1.36 19.45 -1.01
CA GLY A 95 0.68 19.25 0.28
C GLY A 95 1.17 18.02 1.04
N ILE A 96 1.42 16.92 0.34
CA ILE A 96 1.97 15.69 0.91
C ILE A 96 3.41 15.91 1.39
N GLN A 97 4.27 16.53 0.58
CA GLN A 97 5.65 16.82 0.96
C GLN A 97 5.72 17.73 2.20
N GLN A 98 4.83 18.72 2.31
CA GLN A 98 4.75 19.59 3.48
C GLN A 98 4.29 18.84 4.73
N LYS A 99 3.27 17.98 4.63
CA LYS A 99 2.80 17.13 5.75
C LYS A 99 3.87 16.13 6.20
N VAL A 100 4.55 15.50 5.26
CA VAL A 100 5.67 14.58 5.58
C VAL A 100 6.80 15.32 6.29
N ALA A 101 7.17 16.51 5.81
CA ALA A 101 8.17 17.34 6.46
C ALA A 101 7.76 17.77 7.89
N GLU A 102 6.47 18.05 8.12
CA GLU A 102 5.93 18.39 9.44
C GLU A 102 5.97 17.19 10.39
N ILE A 103 5.54 16.01 9.94
CA ILE A 103 5.61 14.75 10.70
C ILE A 103 7.06 14.40 11.06
N LEU A 104 8.00 14.58 10.11
CA LEU A 104 9.42 14.34 10.36
C LEU A 104 9.99 15.35 11.38
N ARG A 105 9.61 16.63 11.30
CA ARG A 105 10.01 17.65 12.28
C ARG A 105 9.49 17.33 13.68
N GLU A 106 8.22 16.95 13.81
CA GLU A 106 7.64 16.53 15.08
C GLU A 106 8.35 15.29 15.64
N HIS A 107 8.66 14.31 14.78
CA HIS A 107 9.39 13.11 15.20
C HIS A 107 10.83 13.43 15.65
N VAL A 108 11.53 14.30 14.95
CA VAL A 108 12.86 14.79 15.34
C VAL A 108 12.79 15.58 16.66
N ALA A 109 11.78 16.45 16.82
CA ALA A 109 11.58 17.22 18.06
C ALA A 109 11.26 16.33 19.27
N GLN A 110 10.42 15.29 19.08
CA GLN A 110 10.08 14.32 20.13
C GLN A 110 11.26 13.43 20.54
N ASN A 111 12.26 13.28 19.67
CA ASN A 111 13.45 12.48 19.92
C ASN A 111 14.69 13.35 20.24
N ALA A 112 14.57 14.67 20.17
CA ALA A 112 15.61 15.59 20.59
C ALA A 112 15.90 15.39 22.09
N GLY A 113 17.12 15.02 22.41
CA GLY A 113 17.56 14.72 23.79
C GLY A 113 17.50 13.24 24.20
N LYS A 114 16.95 12.35 23.38
CA LYS A 114 17.14 10.90 23.58
C LYS A 114 18.56 10.53 23.16
N LYS A 115 19.25 9.72 24.00
CA LYS A 115 20.57 9.19 23.63
C LYS A 115 20.51 8.62 22.22
N PRO A 116 21.49 8.94 21.35
CA PRO A 116 21.52 8.42 20.00
C PRO A 116 21.38 6.90 20.06
N PHE A 117 20.48 6.38 19.25
CA PHE A 117 20.31 4.93 19.08
C PHE A 117 21.71 4.37 18.78
N LYS A 118 22.25 3.54 19.67
CA LYS A 118 23.49 2.85 19.35
C LYS A 118 23.23 2.10 18.06
N SER A 119 23.88 2.51 16.99
CA SER A 119 23.82 1.80 15.71
C SER A 119 24.41 0.41 15.97
N HIS A 120 23.55 -0.56 16.23
CA HIS A 120 23.98 -1.95 16.24
C HIS A 120 24.39 -2.28 14.81
N VAL A 121 25.61 -2.76 14.64
CA VAL A 121 26.04 -3.31 13.36
C VAL A 121 25.15 -4.52 13.09
N MET A 122 24.16 -4.34 12.22
CA MET A 122 23.28 -5.43 11.80
C MET A 122 24.00 -6.27 10.75
N LYS A 123 23.87 -7.59 10.86
CA LYS A 123 24.38 -8.52 9.85
C LYS A 123 23.24 -8.90 8.91
N MET A 124 23.53 -8.96 7.61
CA MET A 124 22.57 -9.51 6.66
C MET A 124 22.37 -11.01 6.95
N TRP A 125 21.10 -11.41 7.12
CA TRP A 125 20.74 -12.80 7.36
C TRP A 125 20.51 -13.51 6.03
N PRO A 126 21.09 -14.69 5.85
CA PRO A 126 20.92 -15.44 4.61
C PRO A 126 19.47 -15.95 4.51
N VAL A 127 18.79 -15.57 3.44
CA VAL A 127 17.45 -16.05 3.10
C VAL A 127 17.39 -16.44 1.63
N GLU A 128 16.55 -17.43 1.35
CA GLU A 128 16.15 -17.82 0.00
C GLU A 128 14.71 -17.40 -0.23
N SER A 129 14.43 -16.80 -1.38
CA SER A 129 13.10 -16.37 -1.75
C SER A 129 12.43 -17.33 -2.72
N LYS A 130 11.15 -17.62 -2.51
CA LYS A 130 10.33 -18.42 -3.39
C LYS A 130 8.99 -17.73 -3.63
N ASP A 131 8.65 -17.52 -4.89
CA ASP A 131 7.34 -17.03 -5.29
C ASP A 131 6.31 -18.15 -5.21
N GLU A 132 5.12 -17.85 -4.67
CA GLU A 132 4.04 -18.82 -4.48
C GLU A 132 2.66 -18.17 -4.52
N GLY A 133 1.63 -19.03 -4.48
CA GLY A 133 0.24 -18.62 -4.56
C GLY A 133 -0.18 -18.29 -5.99
N GLY A 134 -1.39 -17.75 -6.11
CA GLY A 134 -2.00 -17.44 -7.39
C GLY A 134 -1.44 -16.20 -8.07
N THR A 135 -2.28 -15.55 -8.84
CA THR A 135 -1.92 -14.41 -9.69
C THR A 135 -2.14 -13.08 -8.94
N LEU A 136 -1.22 -12.14 -9.07
CA LEU A 136 -1.41 -10.75 -8.63
C LEU A 136 -1.83 -9.89 -9.82
N LEU A 137 -3.04 -9.32 -9.76
CA LEU A 137 -3.47 -8.24 -10.64
C LEU A 137 -3.19 -6.92 -9.92
N PHE A 138 -2.51 -6.01 -10.59
CA PHE A 138 -2.10 -4.74 -10.02
C PHE A 138 -2.58 -3.60 -10.91
N SER A 139 -3.42 -2.73 -10.38
CA SER A 139 -4.04 -1.59 -11.06
C SER A 139 -3.68 -0.30 -10.32
N ASP A 140 -2.64 0.37 -10.79
CA ASP A 140 -2.11 1.62 -10.23
C ASP A 140 -1.69 2.60 -11.33
N SER A 141 -2.04 2.32 -12.58
CA SER A 141 -1.75 3.20 -13.71
C SER A 141 -2.94 3.29 -14.68
N PRO A 142 -3.46 4.51 -14.94
CA PRO A 142 -3.00 5.77 -14.36
C PRO A 142 -3.33 5.88 -12.87
N GLU A 143 -2.37 6.36 -12.05
CA GLU A 143 -2.63 6.63 -10.63
C GLU A 143 -3.61 7.82 -10.50
N SER A 144 -3.30 8.94 -11.16
CA SER A 144 -4.16 10.12 -11.23
C SER A 144 -5.10 10.01 -12.42
N VAL A 145 -6.38 9.76 -12.15
CA VAL A 145 -7.40 9.51 -13.16
C VAL A 145 -8.21 10.76 -13.43
N THR A 146 -8.15 11.26 -14.65
CA THR A 146 -8.87 12.48 -15.11
C THR A 146 -10.07 12.18 -15.99
N GLU A 147 -10.18 10.95 -16.51
CA GLU A 147 -11.22 10.51 -17.44
C GLU A 147 -11.86 9.20 -16.94
N ASP A 148 -13.09 8.93 -17.37
CA ASP A 148 -13.78 7.68 -17.10
C ASP A 148 -13.29 6.56 -18.04
N GLY A 149 -13.13 5.35 -17.52
CA GLY A 149 -12.69 4.22 -18.33
C GLY A 149 -12.25 2.99 -17.55
N ILE A 150 -11.72 2.03 -18.28
CA ILE A 150 -11.11 0.83 -17.72
C ILE A 150 -9.66 1.17 -17.32
N LEU A 151 -9.36 1.05 -16.03
CA LEU A 151 -8.03 1.30 -15.47
C LEU A 151 -7.10 0.11 -15.71
N TYR A 152 -7.62 -1.09 -15.47
CA TYR A 152 -6.94 -2.35 -15.78
C TYR A 152 -7.95 -3.47 -16.00
N GLN A 153 -7.60 -4.44 -16.84
CA GLN A 153 -8.37 -5.66 -16.99
C GLN A 153 -7.49 -6.84 -17.43
N ASP A 154 -7.81 -8.02 -16.91
CA ASP A 154 -7.21 -9.29 -17.34
C ASP A 154 -8.13 -10.46 -17.02
N THR A 155 -7.79 -11.65 -17.54
CA THR A 155 -8.50 -12.91 -17.27
C THR A 155 -7.63 -13.82 -16.40
N VAL A 156 -8.18 -14.22 -15.26
CA VAL A 156 -7.50 -15.11 -14.30
C VAL A 156 -8.36 -16.32 -13.99
N LYS A 157 -7.70 -17.39 -13.52
CA LYS A 157 -8.36 -18.62 -13.04
C LYS A 157 -7.65 -19.13 -11.80
N GLY A 158 -8.43 -19.64 -10.83
CA GLY A 158 -7.91 -20.12 -9.55
C GLY A 158 -7.68 -18.96 -8.57
N GLU A 159 -6.65 -19.07 -7.76
CA GLU A 159 -6.29 -18.05 -6.77
C GLU A 159 -5.76 -16.78 -7.43
N ALA A 160 -6.23 -15.64 -6.98
CA ALA A 160 -5.76 -14.34 -7.42
C ALA A 160 -5.87 -13.30 -6.31
N ARG A 161 -5.06 -12.27 -6.42
CA ARG A 161 -5.16 -11.03 -5.66
C ARG A 161 -5.34 -9.88 -6.62
N ILE A 162 -6.31 -9.01 -6.38
CA ILE A 162 -6.42 -7.70 -7.01
C ILE A 162 -6.00 -6.61 -6.02
N LEU A 163 -5.12 -5.74 -6.46
CA LEU A 163 -4.82 -4.46 -5.81
C LEU A 163 -5.19 -3.35 -6.79
N TYR A 164 -5.96 -2.38 -6.32
CA TYR A 164 -6.25 -1.15 -7.07
C TYR A 164 -5.98 0.07 -6.19
N TYR A 165 -5.35 1.10 -6.80
CA TYR A 165 -4.95 2.34 -6.14
C TYR A 165 -5.07 3.48 -7.14
N HIS A 166 -6.06 4.36 -6.97
CA HIS A 166 -6.35 5.40 -7.93
C HIS A 166 -6.86 6.67 -7.26
N LEU A 167 -6.45 7.80 -7.78
CA LEU A 167 -6.85 9.13 -7.34
C LEU A 167 -7.87 9.71 -8.33
N ASN A 168 -9.01 10.19 -7.83
CA ASN A 168 -9.93 10.97 -8.64
C ASN A 168 -9.35 12.36 -8.88
N SER A 169 -8.71 12.56 -10.02
CA SER A 169 -8.13 13.83 -10.46
C SER A 169 -9.04 14.58 -11.44
N SER A 170 -10.29 14.16 -11.58
CA SER A 170 -11.31 14.89 -12.32
C SER A 170 -11.97 15.96 -11.43
N ASP A 171 -12.87 16.74 -12.01
CA ASP A 171 -13.64 17.79 -11.33
C ASP A 171 -15.03 17.35 -10.86
N SER A 172 -15.35 16.06 -10.97
CA SER A 172 -16.67 15.49 -10.65
C SER A 172 -16.57 14.23 -9.79
N ASP A 173 -17.68 13.91 -9.12
CA ASP A 173 -17.81 12.70 -8.33
C ASP A 173 -17.74 11.45 -9.20
N LYS A 174 -16.96 10.48 -8.77
CA LYS A 174 -16.75 9.20 -9.45
C LYS A 174 -17.05 8.04 -8.52
N LYS A 175 -17.06 6.85 -9.11
CA LYS A 175 -16.98 5.57 -8.40
C LYS A 175 -15.86 4.73 -9.00
N VAL A 176 -15.28 3.84 -8.19
CA VAL A 176 -14.36 2.79 -8.68
C VAL A 176 -14.93 1.45 -8.33
N ALA A 177 -15.00 0.57 -9.33
CA ALA A 177 -15.50 -0.78 -9.15
C ALA A 177 -14.56 -1.81 -9.77
N VAL A 178 -14.54 -3.01 -9.16
CA VAL A 178 -13.96 -4.23 -9.73
C VAL A 178 -15.10 -5.09 -10.21
N VAL A 179 -15.25 -5.19 -11.53
CA VAL A 179 -16.31 -5.96 -12.18
C VAL A 179 -15.77 -7.32 -12.59
N LEU A 180 -16.52 -8.37 -12.27
CA LEU A 180 -16.22 -9.77 -12.56
C LEU A 180 -17.18 -10.31 -13.62
N GLN A 181 -16.63 -10.97 -14.63
CA GLN A 181 -17.38 -11.61 -15.71
C GLN A 181 -16.78 -12.98 -16.03
N SER A 182 -17.61 -13.98 -16.31
CA SER A 182 -17.11 -15.27 -16.80
C SER A 182 -16.49 -15.10 -18.19
N ALA A 183 -15.22 -15.48 -18.34
CA ALA A 183 -14.50 -15.31 -19.59
C ALA A 183 -14.85 -16.38 -20.65
N ASP A 184 -15.35 -17.53 -20.24
CA ASP A 184 -15.78 -18.63 -21.12
C ASP A 184 -17.31 -18.71 -21.33
N GLY A 185 -18.03 -17.72 -20.82
CA GLY A 185 -19.47 -17.59 -20.95
C GLY A 185 -20.28 -18.62 -20.13
N GLN A 186 -19.64 -19.45 -19.31
CA GLN A 186 -20.31 -20.41 -18.43
C GLN A 186 -20.48 -19.82 -17.01
N PRO A 187 -21.49 -20.28 -16.26
CA PRO A 187 -21.66 -19.86 -14.86
C PRO A 187 -20.38 -20.13 -14.05
N ALA A 188 -20.00 -19.19 -13.20
CA ALA A 188 -18.79 -19.27 -12.41
C ALA A 188 -19.07 -18.90 -10.94
N ILE A 189 -18.21 -19.36 -10.06
CA ILE A 189 -18.19 -19.01 -8.65
C ILE A 189 -16.83 -18.37 -8.35
N VAL A 190 -16.87 -17.20 -7.73
CA VAL A 190 -15.69 -16.51 -7.19
C VAL A 190 -15.86 -16.44 -5.68
N ARG A 191 -14.91 -17.01 -4.95
CA ARG A 191 -14.86 -16.95 -3.48
C ARG A 191 -13.86 -15.90 -3.05
N VAL A 192 -14.32 -14.86 -2.39
CA VAL A 192 -13.45 -13.85 -1.78
C VAL A 192 -12.98 -14.37 -0.43
N THR A 193 -11.68 -14.67 -0.34
CA THR A 193 -11.08 -15.33 0.83
C THR A 193 -10.51 -14.33 1.83
N ARG A 194 -10.21 -13.11 1.38
CA ARG A 194 -9.72 -12.00 2.22
C ARG A 194 -9.95 -10.69 1.47
N GLY A 195 -10.16 -9.61 2.19
CA GLY A 195 -10.23 -8.31 1.53
C GLY A 195 -10.20 -7.15 2.51
N GLY A 196 -9.80 -6.00 2.00
CA GLY A 196 -9.80 -4.76 2.75
C GLY A 196 -9.80 -3.57 1.82
N ALA A 197 -10.58 -2.56 2.18
CA ALA A 197 -10.58 -1.23 1.60
C ALA A 197 -10.90 -0.21 2.68
N CYS A 198 -10.48 1.02 2.48
CA CYS A 198 -10.88 2.17 3.28
C CYS A 198 -11.87 3.02 2.47
N TYR A 199 -12.71 3.79 3.15
CA TYR A 199 -13.47 4.83 2.47
C TYR A 199 -12.51 5.81 1.78
N PRO A 200 -12.85 6.27 0.56
CA PRO A 200 -12.06 7.26 -0.15
C PRO A 200 -11.82 8.52 0.67
N SER A 201 -10.66 9.12 0.51
CA SER A 201 -10.28 10.31 1.27
C SER A 201 -9.09 11.02 0.64
N PRO A 202 -8.95 12.35 0.78
CA PRO A 202 -7.75 13.07 0.42
C PRO A 202 -6.58 12.88 1.42
N ASP A 203 -6.78 12.16 2.53
CA ASP A 203 -5.72 11.71 3.43
C ASP A 203 -5.18 10.34 2.98
N TYR A 204 -4.29 10.37 1.98
CA TYR A 204 -3.75 9.15 1.33
C TYR A 204 -3.02 8.23 2.31
N LEU A 205 -2.35 8.79 3.33
CA LEU A 205 -1.68 7.99 4.36
C LEU A 205 -2.69 7.24 5.23
N HIS A 206 -3.81 7.89 5.54
CA HIS A 206 -4.90 7.26 6.27
C HIS A 206 -5.53 6.14 5.43
N VAL A 207 -5.84 6.40 4.16
CA VAL A 207 -6.42 5.39 3.25
C VAL A 207 -5.49 4.19 3.13
N GLY A 208 -4.19 4.41 2.88
CA GLY A 208 -3.21 3.35 2.77
C GLY A 208 -3.12 2.49 4.04
N LYS A 209 -3.02 3.13 5.20
CA LYS A 209 -2.95 2.44 6.50
C LYS A 209 -4.21 1.64 6.80
N MET A 210 -5.38 2.24 6.64
CA MET A 210 -6.64 1.59 6.99
C MET A 210 -6.97 0.44 6.07
N THR A 211 -6.67 0.56 4.77
CA THR A 211 -6.82 -0.54 3.82
C THR A 211 -5.93 -1.72 4.19
N GLN A 212 -4.65 -1.49 4.51
CA GLN A 212 -3.74 -2.56 4.93
C GLN A 212 -4.22 -3.23 6.23
N MET A 213 -4.67 -2.45 7.21
CA MET A 213 -5.21 -3.00 8.45
C MET A 213 -6.46 -3.85 8.17
N ALA A 214 -7.39 -3.34 7.38
CA ALA A 214 -8.59 -4.08 7.00
C ALA A 214 -8.26 -5.38 6.25
N TYR A 215 -7.30 -5.35 5.33
CA TYR A 215 -6.85 -6.53 4.60
C TYR A 215 -6.24 -7.60 5.52
N PHE A 216 -5.38 -7.21 6.49
CA PHE A 216 -4.75 -8.16 7.41
C PHE A 216 -5.70 -8.67 8.51
N GLU A 217 -6.70 -7.89 8.88
CA GLU A 217 -7.73 -8.26 9.84
C GLU A 217 -8.98 -8.85 9.16
N GLY A 218 -9.09 -8.69 7.84
CA GLY A 218 -10.26 -9.01 7.05
C GLY A 218 -10.58 -10.50 7.01
N GLU A 219 -11.86 -10.79 7.06
CA GLU A 219 -12.43 -12.13 6.92
C GLU A 219 -12.82 -12.43 5.47
N ALA A 220 -13.21 -13.67 5.21
CA ALA A 220 -13.78 -14.04 3.93
C ALA A 220 -15.14 -13.36 3.71
N HIS A 221 -15.36 -12.82 2.51
CA HIS A 221 -16.61 -12.15 2.13
C HIS A 221 -17.66 -13.06 1.47
N GLY A 222 -17.38 -14.36 1.38
CA GLY A 222 -18.30 -15.35 0.82
C GLY A 222 -18.16 -15.59 -0.68
N ASP A 223 -19.16 -16.25 -1.26
CA ASP A 223 -19.17 -16.68 -2.64
C ASP A 223 -20.00 -15.73 -3.50
N ILE A 224 -19.45 -15.33 -4.65
CA ILE A 224 -20.08 -14.53 -5.68
C ILE A 224 -20.45 -15.49 -6.83
N TYR A 225 -21.74 -15.64 -7.08
CA TYR A 225 -22.23 -16.42 -8.23
C TYR A 225 -22.38 -15.51 -9.45
N ILE A 226 -21.71 -15.87 -10.53
CA ILE A 226 -21.76 -15.18 -11.82
C ILE A 226 -22.55 -16.07 -12.80
N GLY A 227 -23.76 -15.67 -13.13
CA GLY A 227 -24.58 -16.36 -14.13
C GLY A 227 -24.04 -16.19 -15.55
N ARG A 228 -24.57 -17.00 -16.49
CA ARG A 228 -24.22 -16.91 -17.91
C ARG A 228 -24.46 -15.48 -18.45
N GLY A 229 -23.45 -14.86 -19.05
CA GLY A 229 -23.55 -13.53 -19.63
C GLY A 229 -23.86 -12.42 -18.60
N ARG A 230 -23.60 -12.67 -17.33
CA ARG A 230 -23.84 -11.69 -16.26
C ARG A 230 -22.51 -11.17 -15.71
N HIS A 231 -22.58 -9.94 -15.20
CA HIS A 231 -21.52 -9.30 -14.43
C HIS A 231 -21.85 -9.33 -12.94
N ARG A 232 -20.85 -9.23 -12.09
CA ARG A 232 -20.97 -8.99 -10.65
C ARG A 232 -19.86 -8.07 -10.18
N LEU A 233 -20.14 -7.28 -9.17
CA LEU A 233 -19.10 -6.54 -8.46
C LEU A 233 -18.34 -7.49 -7.53
N LEU A 234 -17.04 -7.22 -7.34
CA LEU A 234 -16.23 -7.92 -6.34
C LEU A 234 -16.76 -7.65 -4.93
N GLN A 235 -17.25 -6.43 -4.69
CA GLN A 235 -17.94 -6.01 -3.48
C GLN A 235 -19.12 -5.11 -3.87
N GLU A 236 -20.31 -5.37 -3.31
CA GLU A 236 -21.53 -4.62 -3.67
C GLU A 236 -21.46 -3.14 -3.31
N ASN A 237 -20.74 -2.79 -2.24
CA ASN A 237 -20.60 -1.40 -1.82
C ASN A 237 -19.74 -0.54 -2.77
N MET A 238 -19.04 -1.12 -3.73
CA MET A 238 -18.28 -0.37 -4.73
C MET A 238 -19.18 0.54 -5.57
N ASP A 239 -20.44 0.13 -5.83
CA ASP A 239 -21.39 0.96 -6.57
C ASP A 239 -22.06 2.06 -5.72
N THR A 240 -21.86 2.06 -4.43
CA THR A 240 -22.41 3.08 -3.52
C THR A 240 -21.35 3.98 -2.90
N THR A 241 -20.08 3.68 -3.13
CA THR A 241 -18.96 4.44 -2.58
C THR A 241 -18.54 5.55 -3.53
N ILE A 242 -18.78 6.80 -3.14
CA ILE A 242 -18.45 7.98 -3.92
C ILE A 242 -17.00 8.40 -3.68
N LEU A 243 -16.28 8.73 -4.77
CA LEU A 243 -14.99 9.38 -4.77
C LEU A 243 -15.16 10.84 -5.18
N HIS A 244 -14.98 11.76 -4.25
CA HIS A 244 -14.95 13.18 -4.57
C HIS A 244 -13.64 13.58 -5.27
N PRO A 245 -13.60 14.70 -5.98
CA PRO A 245 -12.35 15.21 -6.54
C PRO A 245 -11.24 15.31 -5.48
N GLY A 246 -10.09 14.71 -5.77
CA GLY A 246 -8.95 14.65 -4.86
C GLY A 246 -8.96 13.46 -3.89
N ASP A 247 -9.98 12.60 -3.90
CA ASP A 247 -10.01 11.40 -3.08
C ASP A 247 -9.17 10.29 -3.69
N LEU A 248 -8.45 9.59 -2.83
CA LEU A 248 -7.80 8.32 -3.14
C LEU A 248 -8.73 7.16 -2.79
N VAL A 249 -8.85 6.20 -3.69
CA VAL A 249 -9.42 4.87 -3.43
C VAL A 249 -8.33 3.80 -3.48
N TYR A 250 -8.34 2.91 -2.49
CA TYR A 250 -7.41 1.80 -2.41
C TYR A 250 -8.10 0.56 -1.86
N GLY A 251 -7.90 -0.58 -2.51
CA GLY A 251 -8.40 -1.86 -2.04
C GLY A 251 -7.49 -3.03 -2.43
N VAL A 252 -7.49 -4.06 -1.59
CA VAL A 252 -6.76 -5.31 -1.80
C VAL A 252 -7.68 -6.47 -1.46
N TYR A 253 -7.86 -7.40 -2.40
CA TYR A 253 -8.74 -8.55 -2.23
C TYR A 253 -8.10 -9.82 -2.78
N ASP A 254 -8.09 -10.88 -1.97
CA ASP A 254 -7.74 -12.24 -2.39
C ASP A 254 -9.01 -13.00 -2.71
N PHE A 255 -9.04 -13.67 -3.84
CA PHE A 255 -10.15 -14.49 -4.26
C PHE A 255 -9.70 -15.74 -5.01
N ALA A 256 -10.60 -16.71 -5.14
CA ALA A 256 -10.39 -17.88 -5.96
C ALA A 256 -11.60 -18.10 -6.87
N SER A 257 -11.35 -18.41 -8.13
CA SER A 257 -12.39 -18.71 -9.11
C SER A 257 -12.30 -20.15 -9.60
N ASN A 258 -13.44 -20.80 -9.78
CA ASN A 258 -13.51 -22.16 -10.33
C ASN A 258 -13.38 -22.19 -11.87
N ARG A 259 -13.51 -21.05 -12.55
CA ARG A 259 -13.45 -20.89 -14.01
C ARG A 259 -12.67 -19.62 -14.37
N PRO A 260 -12.25 -19.47 -15.64
CA PRO A 260 -11.63 -18.22 -16.10
C PRO A 260 -12.59 -17.04 -15.90
N ILE A 261 -12.12 -16.01 -15.20
CA ILE A 261 -12.86 -14.79 -14.86
C ILE A 261 -12.11 -13.60 -15.44
N LYS A 262 -12.82 -12.79 -16.24
CA LYS A 262 -12.36 -11.46 -16.61
C LYS A 262 -12.62 -10.54 -15.43
N VAL A 263 -11.57 -9.88 -14.96
CA VAL A 263 -11.56 -8.89 -13.87
C VAL A 263 -11.30 -7.53 -14.51
N SER A 264 -12.18 -6.57 -14.31
CA SER A 264 -12.05 -5.21 -14.85
C SER A 264 -12.14 -4.20 -13.73
N VAL A 265 -11.11 -3.37 -13.56
CA VAL A 265 -11.12 -2.21 -12.66
C VAL A 265 -11.55 -1.00 -13.49
N ILE A 266 -12.61 -0.34 -13.07
CA ILE A 266 -13.18 0.82 -13.78
C ILE A 266 -13.31 2.02 -12.86
N MET A 267 -13.10 3.24 -13.41
CA MET A 267 -13.56 4.49 -12.82
C MET A 267 -14.66 5.06 -13.73
N TYR A 268 -15.77 5.45 -13.13
CA TYR A 268 -16.98 5.82 -13.89
C TYR A 268 -17.78 6.91 -13.16
N PRO A 269 -18.70 7.63 -13.87
CA PRO A 269 -19.53 8.66 -13.26
C PRO A 269 -20.39 8.10 -12.12
N ALA A 270 -20.56 8.89 -11.05
CA ALA A 270 -21.25 8.46 -9.84
C ALA A 270 -22.74 8.09 -10.04
N ASP A 271 -23.38 8.61 -11.07
CA ASP A 271 -24.80 8.40 -11.41
C ASP A 271 -25.04 7.32 -12.46
N THR A 272 -23.99 6.61 -12.90
CA THR A 272 -24.05 5.61 -13.97
C THR A 272 -24.02 4.19 -13.37
N ASP A 273 -24.70 3.23 -14.03
CA ASP A 273 -24.59 1.80 -13.72
C ASP A 273 -23.22 1.26 -14.18
N PRO A 274 -22.48 0.54 -13.33
CA PRO A 274 -21.14 0.04 -13.65
C PRO A 274 -21.12 -0.97 -14.81
N TYR A 275 -22.18 -1.74 -14.99
CA TYR A 275 -22.25 -2.76 -16.02
C TYR A 275 -22.53 -2.16 -17.39
N GLU A 276 -23.47 -1.21 -17.47
CA GLU A 276 -23.76 -0.46 -18.69
C GLU A 276 -22.54 0.39 -19.11
N PHE A 277 -21.88 1.01 -18.15
CA PHE A 277 -20.65 1.75 -18.40
C PHE A 277 -19.55 0.87 -18.99
N LEU A 278 -19.31 -0.31 -18.41
CA LEU A 278 -18.25 -1.22 -18.84
C LEU A 278 -18.41 -1.70 -20.29
N GLU A 279 -19.65 -1.84 -20.80
CA GLU A 279 -19.92 -2.26 -22.18
C GLU A 279 -19.37 -1.27 -23.22
N GLN A 280 -19.25 0.01 -22.86
CA GLN A 280 -18.83 1.08 -23.77
C GLN A 280 -17.45 1.66 -23.40
N ALA A 281 -16.90 1.28 -22.23
CA ALA A 281 -15.68 1.84 -21.69
C ALA A 281 -14.47 1.43 -22.51
N ARG A 282 -13.57 2.37 -22.71
CA ARG A 282 -12.24 2.12 -23.26
C ARG A 282 -11.21 1.93 -22.14
N VAL A 283 -10.13 1.21 -22.44
CA VAL A 283 -8.97 1.14 -21.55
C VAL A 283 -8.27 2.51 -21.58
N LEU A 284 -8.01 3.07 -20.40
CA LEU A 284 -7.28 4.31 -20.28
C LEU A 284 -5.78 4.10 -20.53
N PRO A 285 -5.09 5.10 -21.08
CA PRO A 285 -3.65 5.04 -21.27
C PRO A 285 -2.94 4.95 -19.92
N LYS A 286 -1.78 4.30 -19.89
CA LYS A 286 -0.89 4.31 -18.74
C LYS A 286 -0.30 5.71 -18.52
N ASP A 287 -0.04 6.06 -17.26
CA ASP A 287 0.81 7.18 -16.90
C ASP A 287 2.31 6.85 -17.12
N GLU A 288 3.18 7.77 -16.74
CA GLU A 288 4.64 7.59 -16.89
C GLU A 288 5.18 6.46 -16.03
N GLN A 289 4.57 6.17 -14.89
CA GLN A 289 4.98 5.11 -13.95
C GLN A 289 4.69 3.72 -14.50
N ARG A 290 3.66 3.58 -15.34
CA ARG A 290 3.26 2.34 -16.01
C ARG A 290 3.04 1.16 -15.07
N LEU A 291 2.63 1.42 -13.82
CA LEU A 291 2.55 0.41 -12.78
C LEU A 291 1.17 -0.27 -12.77
N ARG A 292 0.90 -1.04 -13.81
CA ARG A 292 -0.26 -1.95 -13.88
C ARG A 292 0.12 -3.20 -14.64
N GLY A 293 -0.42 -4.35 -14.20
CA GLY A 293 -0.15 -5.62 -14.88
C GLY A 293 -0.54 -6.83 -14.06
N THR A 294 -0.33 -7.98 -14.64
CA THR A 294 -0.55 -9.30 -14.05
C THR A 294 0.79 -9.99 -13.81
N PHE A 295 0.99 -10.44 -12.57
CA PHE A 295 2.22 -11.06 -12.09
C PHE A 295 1.92 -12.46 -11.58
N GLN A 296 2.78 -13.44 -11.89
CA GLN A 296 2.65 -14.79 -11.36
C GLN A 296 3.17 -14.87 -9.93
N GLY A 297 2.44 -15.56 -9.05
CA GLY A 297 2.73 -15.69 -7.64
C GLY A 297 2.41 -14.43 -6.84
N MET A 298 1.29 -14.40 -6.13
CA MET A 298 0.84 -13.25 -5.34
C MET A 298 1.54 -13.14 -3.98
N ASN A 299 2.32 -14.14 -3.60
CA ASN A 299 3.07 -14.20 -2.34
C ASN A 299 4.54 -14.50 -2.60
N ARG A 300 5.39 -14.18 -1.63
CA ARG A 300 6.80 -14.57 -1.60
C ARG A 300 7.16 -15.08 -0.22
N THR A 301 7.69 -16.29 -0.14
CA THR A 301 8.19 -16.87 1.10
C THR A 301 9.71 -16.73 1.16
N LEU A 302 10.20 -16.16 2.25
CA LEU A 302 11.61 -16.10 2.59
C LEU A 302 11.92 -17.15 3.66
N THR A 303 12.81 -18.07 3.34
CA THR A 303 13.25 -19.13 4.23
C THR A 303 14.73 -18.98 4.54
N SER A 304 15.16 -19.44 5.72
CA SER A 304 16.57 -19.59 6.05
C SER A 304 16.87 -21.02 6.46
N SER A 305 17.94 -21.59 5.94
CA SER A 305 18.47 -22.87 6.39
C SER A 305 19.20 -22.76 7.72
N LYS A 306 19.62 -21.55 8.10
CA LYS A 306 20.31 -21.26 9.36
C LYS A 306 19.29 -20.88 10.43
N ALA A 307 19.34 -21.55 11.59
CA ALA A 307 18.57 -21.14 12.76
C ALA A 307 19.18 -19.88 13.39
N TYR A 308 18.32 -18.89 13.68
CA TYR A 308 18.71 -17.65 14.32
C TYR A 308 18.79 -17.81 15.83
N ASP A 309 19.94 -17.44 16.41
CA ASP A 309 20.16 -17.35 17.85
C ASP A 309 20.42 -15.88 18.25
N PRO A 310 19.46 -15.20 18.88
CA PRO A 310 19.62 -13.78 19.24
C PRO A 310 20.78 -13.53 20.20
N ALA A 311 21.21 -14.54 20.98
CA ALA A 311 22.34 -14.38 21.90
C ALA A 311 23.70 -14.43 21.18
N VAL A 312 23.78 -15.10 20.04
CA VAL A 312 25.00 -15.30 19.26
C VAL A 312 25.05 -14.40 18.04
N ASP A 313 23.94 -14.32 17.31
CA ASP A 313 23.88 -13.63 16.02
C ASP A 313 23.63 -12.13 16.16
N GLY A 314 23.08 -11.68 17.30
CA GLY A 314 22.76 -10.28 17.55
C GLY A 314 21.63 -9.76 16.65
N THR A 315 21.64 -8.47 16.31
CA THR A 315 20.65 -7.88 15.40
C THR A 315 20.99 -8.23 13.97
N VAL A 316 19.99 -8.76 13.24
CA VAL A 316 20.12 -9.15 11.84
C VAL A 316 19.09 -8.42 10.99
N TYR A 317 19.35 -8.33 9.68
CA TYR A 317 18.38 -7.81 8.71
C TYR A 317 18.39 -8.67 7.45
N PHE A 318 17.33 -8.61 6.68
CA PHE A 318 17.26 -9.10 5.31
C PHE A 318 16.58 -8.03 4.44
N PRO A 319 17.13 -7.76 3.26
CA PRO A 319 16.53 -6.79 2.34
C PRO A 319 15.27 -7.35 1.71
N LEU A 320 14.27 -6.48 1.49
CA LEU A 320 13.03 -6.79 0.78
C LEU A 320 12.89 -5.81 -0.38
N ALA A 321 12.54 -6.32 -1.55
CA ALA A 321 12.26 -5.54 -2.74
C ALA A 321 13.37 -4.52 -3.07
N ASP A 322 14.63 -4.95 -3.05
CA ASP A 322 15.81 -4.13 -3.30
C ASP A 322 16.41 -4.34 -4.71
N ASP A 323 15.82 -5.26 -5.48
CA ASP A 323 16.26 -5.70 -6.82
C ASP A 323 17.68 -6.26 -6.91
N ILE A 324 18.32 -6.47 -5.78
CA ILE A 324 19.66 -7.09 -5.68
C ILE A 324 19.54 -8.47 -5.04
N HIS A 325 19.07 -8.52 -3.82
CA HIS A 325 18.89 -9.75 -3.05
C HIS A 325 17.46 -10.29 -3.20
N ASP A 326 16.50 -9.38 -3.29
CA ASP A 326 15.09 -9.67 -3.48
C ASP A 326 14.59 -8.96 -4.76
N ARG A 327 14.61 -9.70 -5.87
CA ARG A 327 14.31 -9.18 -7.21
C ARG A 327 12.89 -8.67 -7.33
N TYR A 328 12.73 -7.56 -8.06
CA TYR A 328 11.43 -7.08 -8.48
C TYR A 328 10.74 -8.11 -9.39
N ARG A 329 9.43 -8.22 -9.24
CA ARG A 329 8.62 -9.04 -10.12
C ARG A 329 8.43 -8.39 -11.46
N THR A 330 8.48 -9.21 -12.48
CA THR A 330 8.07 -8.83 -13.84
C THR A 330 6.75 -9.51 -14.18
N GLY A 331 5.92 -8.81 -14.92
CA GLY A 331 4.61 -9.26 -15.36
C GLY A 331 4.28 -8.70 -16.72
N ILE A 332 3.02 -8.84 -17.11
CA ILE A 332 2.49 -8.36 -18.39
C ILE A 332 1.30 -7.46 -18.12
N ASP A 333 1.28 -6.29 -18.74
CA ASP A 333 0.06 -5.51 -18.87
C ASP A 333 -0.82 -6.16 -19.93
N ALA A 334 -1.87 -6.85 -19.50
CA ALA A 334 -2.78 -7.57 -20.39
C ALA A 334 -3.56 -6.65 -21.35
N THR A 335 -3.58 -5.35 -21.09
CA THR A 335 -4.32 -4.38 -21.90
C THR A 335 -3.57 -3.99 -23.18
N ASP A 336 -2.23 -4.12 -23.20
CA ASP A 336 -1.40 -3.78 -24.37
C ASP A 336 -0.27 -4.79 -24.66
N GLY A 337 -0.13 -5.83 -23.84
CA GLY A 337 0.87 -6.89 -23.99
C GLY A 337 2.30 -6.48 -23.59
N SER A 338 2.50 -5.29 -23.03
CA SER A 338 3.83 -4.83 -22.65
C SER A 338 4.32 -5.47 -21.34
N THR A 339 5.64 -5.66 -21.24
CA THR A 339 6.26 -6.09 -19.98
C THR A 339 6.23 -4.96 -18.97
N VAL A 340 5.94 -5.31 -17.71
CA VAL A 340 5.91 -4.38 -16.59
C VAL A 340 6.76 -4.92 -15.43
N THR A 341 7.47 -4.03 -14.75
CA THR A 341 8.24 -4.34 -13.53
C THR A 341 7.54 -3.73 -12.32
N ASN A 342 7.26 -4.56 -11.30
CA ASN A 342 6.70 -4.11 -10.04
C ASN A 342 7.83 -3.61 -9.13
N TYR A 343 8.22 -2.36 -9.31
CA TYR A 343 9.27 -1.71 -8.51
C TYR A 343 8.83 -1.58 -7.05
N GLY A 344 9.43 -2.40 -6.17
CA GLY A 344 9.06 -2.48 -4.75
C GLY A 344 8.14 -3.65 -4.41
N ASN A 345 7.81 -4.53 -5.36
CA ASN A 345 6.98 -5.72 -5.14
C ASN A 345 5.63 -5.40 -4.45
N TYR A 346 4.99 -4.30 -4.83
CA TYR A 346 3.70 -3.89 -4.28
C TYR A 346 2.64 -5.00 -4.45
N GLY A 347 1.78 -5.14 -3.44
CA GLY A 347 0.73 -6.17 -3.42
C GLY A 347 1.26 -7.59 -3.15
N VAL A 348 2.56 -7.81 -3.10
CA VAL A 348 3.15 -9.11 -2.75
C VAL A 348 3.10 -9.31 -1.24
N LEU A 349 2.50 -10.41 -0.77
CA LEU A 349 2.53 -10.78 0.64
C LEU A 349 3.79 -11.57 0.94
N TYR A 350 4.68 -10.99 1.76
CA TYR A 350 5.89 -11.65 2.23
C TYR A 350 5.61 -12.53 3.44
N LYS A 351 6.06 -13.77 3.37
CA LYS A 351 6.02 -14.76 4.46
C LYS A 351 7.44 -15.06 4.91
N LEU A 352 7.73 -14.84 6.18
CA LEU A 352 9.06 -15.07 6.76
C LEU A 352 9.05 -16.37 7.54
N GLN A 353 9.91 -17.31 7.18
CA GLN A 353 10.07 -18.61 7.81
C GLN A 353 11.52 -18.79 8.26
N ILE A 354 11.87 -18.12 9.35
CA ILE A 354 13.21 -18.13 9.93
C ILE A 354 13.19 -19.06 11.14
N PRO A 355 13.91 -20.20 11.10
CA PRO A 355 14.07 -21.06 12.28
C PRO A 355 14.76 -20.29 13.41
N VAL A 356 14.29 -20.48 14.63
CA VAL A 356 14.86 -19.86 15.83
C VAL A 356 15.33 -20.95 16.77
N VAL A 357 16.48 -20.77 17.42
CA VAL A 357 17.00 -21.71 18.41
C VAL A 357 15.98 -21.84 19.56
N LYS A 358 15.70 -23.10 19.96
CA LYS A 358 14.69 -23.40 20.98
C LYS A 358 14.98 -22.68 22.29
N GLY A 359 14.01 -22.02 22.87
CA GLY A 359 14.11 -21.25 24.11
C GLY A 359 14.57 -19.81 23.93
N SER A 360 14.87 -19.38 22.73
CA SER A 360 15.18 -17.97 22.44
C SER A 360 13.92 -17.12 22.35
N ALA A 361 13.99 -15.89 22.87
CA ALA A 361 12.98 -14.86 22.65
C ALA A 361 13.39 -13.97 21.48
N VAL A 362 12.52 -13.85 20.48
CA VAL A 362 12.75 -13.00 19.30
C VAL A 362 11.77 -11.84 19.33
N GLN A 363 12.27 -10.63 19.09
CA GLN A 363 11.49 -9.43 18.91
C GLN A 363 11.67 -8.92 17.47
N TYR A 364 10.56 -8.70 16.76
CA TYR A 364 10.51 -8.20 15.39
C TYR A 364 10.22 -6.69 15.39
#